data_626d4318106aff2f8dc8a8076a7436ce
#
_entry.id   626d4318106aff2f8dc8a8076a7436ce
#
_cell.length_a   1.000
_cell.length_b   1.000
_cell.length_c   1.000
_cell.angle_alpha   90.00
_cell.angle_beta   90.00
_cell.angle_gamma   90.00
#
_symmetry.space_group_name_H-M   'P 1'
#
loop_
_entity.id
_entity.type
_entity.pdbx_description
1 polymer ?
#
loop_
_entity_poly.entity_id
_entity_poly.type
_entity_poly.pdbx_seq_one_letter_code
_entity_poly.pdbx_strand_id
1 'polypeptide(L)'
;MGSAASGASTVRYEVPQSFQDYFYNLYGDCWEILVSRQRGYGPTNIEALGPHGVFSRLASDKCARVWNSMNGSIDGGKINLNEDWYGPEVRDALIDIANYAMIMISLGEEKWSTLARDKDGEQG
;
A
#
# COMPACT_ATOMS: atom_id res chain seq x y z
N MET A 1 4.21 15.40 10.96
CA MET A 1 4.54 15.80 10.86
C MET A 1 4.97 16.75 10.84
N GLY A 2 4.90 17.05 11.01
CA GLY A 2 5.15 17.90 11.02
C GLY A 2 5.75 18.55 10.91
N SER A 3 6.08 18.79 11.06
CA SER A 3 6.60 19.55 11.01
C SER A 3 7.14 20.32 10.76
N ALA A 4 7.27 20.58 10.97
CA ALA A 4 7.74 21.34 10.89
C ALA A 4 8.26 22.08 10.44
N ALA A 5 8.23 22.41 10.41
CA ALA A 5 8.73 23.14 9.98
C ALA A 5 9.33 24.04 10.18
N SER A 6 9.81 24.22 10.35
CA SER A 6 10.38 25.12 10.59
C SER A 6 10.04 26.18 10.01
N GLY A 7 9.51 26.80 10.32
CA GLY A 7 9.03 27.96 9.80
C GLY A 7 9.95 28.96 9.35
N ALA A 8 11.11 28.60 9.22
CA ALA A 8 12.06 29.56 8.73
C ALA A 8 11.71 29.98 7.32
N SER A 9 11.15 29.11 6.55
CA SER A 9 10.81 29.44 5.18
C SER A 9 9.49 30.16 5.10
N THR A 10 9.48 31.27 4.39
CA THR A 10 8.25 31.98 4.11
C THR A 10 7.64 31.58 2.77
N VAL A 11 8.37 30.80 1.98
CA VAL A 11 7.91 30.37 0.67
C VAL A 11 7.50 28.92 0.75
N ARG A 12 6.30 28.62 0.33
CA ARG A 12 5.82 27.26 0.28
C ARG A 12 5.63 26.84 -1.15
N TYR A 13 5.94 25.58 -1.41
CA TYR A 13 5.70 25.01 -2.71
C TYR A 13 4.19 24.84 -2.89
N GLU A 14 3.71 25.32 -4.02
CA GLU A 14 2.29 25.14 -4.37
C GLU A 14 2.15 23.82 -5.11
N VAL A 15 1.44 22.90 -4.53
CA VAL A 15 1.25 21.58 -5.15
C VAL A 15 0.28 21.71 -6.31
N PRO A 16 0.70 21.40 -7.54
CA PRO A 16 -0.18 21.57 -8.70
C PRO A 16 -1.46 20.72 -8.60
N GLN A 17 -2.53 21.23 -9.17
CA GLN A 17 -3.79 20.51 -9.15
C GLN A 17 -3.70 19.19 -9.90
N SER A 18 -2.93 19.13 -10.99
CA SER A 18 -2.75 17.88 -11.73
C SER A 18 -2.09 16.81 -10.88
N PHE A 19 -1.13 17.20 -10.01
CA PHE A 19 -0.51 16.28 -9.08
C PHE A 19 -1.56 15.74 -8.11
N GLN A 20 -2.35 16.62 -7.53
CA GLN A 20 -3.37 16.22 -6.56
C GLN A 20 -4.39 15.29 -7.19
N ASP A 21 -4.84 15.61 -8.41
CA ASP A 21 -5.83 14.79 -9.10
C ASP A 21 -5.30 13.40 -9.40
N TYR A 22 -4.05 13.32 -9.84
CA TYR A 22 -3.45 12.03 -10.16
C TYR A 22 -3.42 11.12 -8.92
N PHE A 23 -2.92 11.65 -7.83
CA PHE A 23 -2.80 10.83 -6.61
C PHE A 23 -4.14 10.53 -5.99
N TYR A 24 -5.09 11.46 -6.08
CA TYR A 24 -6.43 11.19 -5.59
C TYR A 24 -7.05 10.00 -6.34
N ASN A 25 -6.88 9.98 -7.65
CA ASN A 25 -7.41 8.88 -8.46
C ASN A 25 -6.68 7.57 -8.15
N LEU A 26 -5.38 7.64 -7.91
CA LEU A 26 -4.63 6.44 -7.55
C LEU A 26 -5.09 5.89 -6.20
N TYR A 27 -5.33 6.77 -5.23
CA TYR A 27 -5.90 6.34 -3.95
C TYR A 27 -7.26 5.66 -4.15
N GLY A 28 -8.05 6.18 -5.07
CA GLY A 28 -9.33 5.55 -5.40
C GLY A 28 -9.16 4.14 -5.93
N ASP A 29 -8.16 3.92 -6.77
CA ASP A 29 -7.87 2.58 -7.28
C ASP A 29 -7.47 1.64 -6.14
N CYS A 30 -6.61 2.11 -5.25
CA CYS A 30 -6.20 1.31 -4.08
C CYS A 30 -7.41 0.97 -3.22
N TRP A 31 -8.27 1.94 -3.00
CA TRP A 31 -9.47 1.78 -2.19
C TRP A 31 -10.41 0.73 -2.78
N GLU A 32 -10.66 0.81 -4.09
CA GLU A 32 -11.55 -0.14 -4.74
C GLU A 32 -11.04 -1.56 -4.64
N ILE A 33 -9.73 -1.73 -4.79
CA ILE A 33 -9.14 -3.06 -4.70
C ILE A 33 -9.23 -3.57 -3.26
N LEU A 34 -8.95 -2.72 -2.29
CA LEU A 34 -9.05 -3.09 -0.88
C LEU A 34 -10.46 -3.57 -0.54
N VAL A 35 -11.46 -2.80 -0.93
CA VAL A 35 -12.85 -3.13 -0.63
C VAL A 35 -13.26 -4.41 -1.34
N SER A 36 -12.89 -4.54 -2.61
CA SER A 36 -13.22 -5.72 -3.39
C SER A 36 -12.65 -6.98 -2.78
N ARG A 37 -11.38 -6.92 -2.34
CA ARG A 37 -10.76 -8.08 -1.72
C ARG A 37 -11.40 -8.40 -0.39
N GLN A 38 -11.73 -7.37 0.39
CA GLN A 38 -12.34 -7.60 1.68
C GLN A 38 -13.73 -8.23 1.55
N ARG A 39 -14.47 -7.88 0.50
CA ARG A 39 -15.74 -8.56 0.25
C ARG A 39 -15.55 -10.06 0.05
N GLY A 40 -14.48 -10.44 -0.63
CA GLY A 40 -14.21 -11.84 -0.89
C GLY A 40 -13.70 -12.59 0.32
N TYR A 41 -12.86 -11.95 1.12
CA TYR A 41 -12.19 -12.61 2.24
C TYR A 41 -13.00 -12.58 3.52
N GLY A 42 -13.79 -11.54 3.75
CA GLY A 42 -14.54 -11.39 5.00
C GLY A 42 -13.65 -10.89 6.13
N PRO A 43 -14.20 -10.84 7.35
CA PRO A 43 -13.54 -10.13 8.45
C PRO A 43 -12.39 -10.89 9.09
N THR A 44 -12.25 -12.17 8.89
CA THR A 44 -11.33 -12.98 9.69
C THR A 44 -9.99 -13.26 9.04
N ASN A 45 -9.83 -13.04 7.73
CA ASN A 45 -8.59 -13.45 7.09
C ASN A 45 -7.39 -12.64 7.56
N ILE A 46 -7.55 -11.34 7.74
CA ILE A 46 -6.46 -10.49 8.24
C ILE A 46 -6.17 -10.80 9.71
N GLU A 47 -7.22 -11.07 10.49
CA GLU A 47 -7.03 -11.46 11.88
C GLU A 47 -6.25 -12.77 12.00
N ALA A 48 -6.55 -13.71 11.11
CA ALA A 48 -5.84 -14.99 11.13
C ALA A 48 -4.36 -14.82 10.78
N LEU A 49 -4.04 -13.90 9.86
CA LEU A 49 -2.65 -13.61 9.53
C LEU A 49 -1.95 -12.89 10.68
N GLY A 50 -2.64 -11.97 11.31
CA GLY A 50 -2.05 -11.11 12.33
C GLY A 50 -1.04 -10.14 11.74
N PRO A 51 -0.50 -9.23 12.57
CA PRO A 51 0.46 -8.25 12.06
C PRO A 51 1.68 -8.88 11.42
N HIS A 52 2.21 -9.94 12.00
CA HIS A 52 3.39 -10.60 11.45
C HIS A 52 3.09 -11.24 10.10
N GLY A 53 1.92 -11.88 9.97
CA GLY A 53 1.53 -12.50 8.71
C GLY A 53 1.29 -11.47 7.62
N VAL A 54 0.67 -10.37 7.96
CA VAL A 54 0.45 -9.28 7.00
C VAL A 54 1.79 -8.69 6.56
N PHE A 55 2.68 -8.40 7.51
CA PHE A 55 3.97 -7.85 7.17
C PHE A 55 4.81 -8.82 6.35
N SER A 56 4.72 -10.11 6.65
CA SER A 56 5.43 -11.12 5.88
C SER A 56 4.97 -11.11 4.41
N ARG A 57 3.67 -11.00 4.19
CA ARG A 57 3.18 -10.94 2.82
C ARG A 57 3.63 -9.66 2.12
N LEU A 58 3.61 -8.56 2.84
CA LEU A 58 4.09 -7.30 2.27
C LEU A 58 5.56 -7.40 1.90
N ALA A 59 6.39 -7.84 2.82
CA ALA A 59 7.85 -7.78 2.66
C ALA A 59 8.39 -8.91 1.80
N SER A 60 7.96 -10.15 2.06
CA SER A 60 8.60 -11.28 1.41
C SER A 60 7.89 -11.75 0.15
N ASP A 61 6.65 -11.29 -0.08
CA ASP A 61 5.93 -11.63 -1.31
C ASP A 61 5.85 -10.41 -2.23
N LYS A 62 5.17 -9.36 -1.78
CA LYS A 62 4.87 -8.23 -2.68
C LYS A 62 6.11 -7.41 -2.99
N CYS A 63 6.90 -7.09 -1.99
CA CYS A 63 8.14 -6.34 -2.23
C CYS A 63 9.12 -7.15 -3.05
N ALA A 64 9.17 -8.47 -2.83
CA ALA A 64 10.05 -9.33 -3.61
C ALA A 64 9.67 -9.34 -5.09
N ARG A 65 8.37 -9.32 -5.40
CA ARG A 65 7.93 -9.27 -6.78
C ARG A 65 8.41 -8.01 -7.49
N VAL A 66 8.30 -6.88 -6.80
CA VAL A 66 8.77 -5.60 -7.35
C VAL A 66 10.29 -5.64 -7.52
N TRP A 67 10.98 -6.09 -6.47
CA TRP A 67 12.44 -6.17 -6.50
C TRP A 67 12.93 -7.04 -7.65
N ASN A 68 12.31 -8.21 -7.81
CA ASN A 68 12.71 -9.14 -8.86
C ASN A 68 12.44 -8.57 -10.26
N SER A 69 11.38 -7.80 -10.41
CA SER A 69 11.10 -7.13 -11.68
C SER A 69 12.13 -6.05 -11.98
N MET A 70 12.61 -5.35 -10.96
CA MET A 70 13.57 -4.27 -11.15
C MET A 70 14.96 -4.78 -11.47
N ASN A 71 15.31 -5.97 -10.98
CA ASN A 71 16.64 -6.51 -11.15
C ASN A 71 16.68 -7.37 -12.41
N GLY A 72 17.11 -6.77 -13.51
CA GLY A 72 17.15 -7.47 -14.79
C GLY A 72 18.17 -8.59 -14.81
N SER A 73 19.35 -8.36 -14.24
CA SER A 73 20.38 -9.39 -14.24
C SER A 73 21.48 -9.02 -13.25
N ILE A 74 22.26 -10.04 -12.89
CA ILE A 74 23.46 -9.86 -12.07
C ILE A 74 24.64 -10.31 -12.93
N ASP A 75 25.61 -9.41 -13.09
CA ASP A 75 26.75 -9.68 -13.94
C ASP A 75 28.00 -9.20 -13.23
N GLY A 76 28.91 -10.13 -12.93
CA GLY A 76 30.16 -9.78 -12.29
C GLY A 76 29.99 -9.06 -10.95
N GLY A 77 28.92 -9.38 -10.21
CA GLY A 77 28.62 -8.74 -8.96
C GLY A 77 27.87 -7.43 -9.08
N LYS A 78 27.58 -7.00 -10.30
CA LYS A 78 26.78 -5.79 -10.51
C LYS A 78 25.33 -6.18 -10.79
N ILE A 79 24.43 -5.42 -10.24
CA ILE A 79 23.01 -5.58 -10.49
C ILE A 79 22.61 -4.62 -11.60
N ASN A 80 22.14 -5.18 -12.71
CA ASN A 80 21.67 -4.37 -13.82
C ASN A 80 20.16 -4.20 -13.69
N LEU A 81 19.72 -2.96 -13.63
CA LEU A 81 18.30 -2.69 -13.48
C LEU A 81 17.59 -2.96 -14.80
N ASN A 82 16.40 -3.52 -14.69
CA ASN A 82 15.54 -3.75 -15.84
C ASN A 82 14.78 -2.47 -16.12
N GLU A 83 14.98 -1.88 -17.28
CA GLU A 83 14.29 -0.64 -17.63
C GLU A 83 12.80 -0.85 -17.84
N ASP A 84 12.40 -2.06 -18.15
CA ASP A 84 10.99 -2.41 -18.32
C ASP A 84 10.43 -3.04 -17.05
N TRP A 85 10.86 -2.54 -15.90
CA TRP A 85 10.47 -3.13 -14.63
C TRP A 85 8.99 -2.94 -14.32
N TYR A 86 8.37 -1.89 -14.83
CA TYR A 86 7.01 -1.55 -14.49
C TYR A 86 6.04 -2.15 -15.50
N GLY A 87 4.96 -2.73 -15.01
CA GLY A 87 3.88 -3.27 -15.81
C GLY A 87 2.72 -3.60 -14.92
N PRO A 88 1.68 -4.23 -15.45
CA PRO A 88 0.47 -4.51 -14.67
C PRO A 88 0.73 -5.34 -13.43
N GLU A 89 1.64 -6.31 -13.50
CA GLU A 89 1.92 -7.16 -12.35
C GLU A 89 2.62 -6.41 -11.23
N VAL A 90 3.55 -5.51 -11.60
CA VAL A 90 4.22 -4.68 -10.61
C VAL A 90 3.25 -3.67 -10.02
N ARG A 91 2.38 -3.10 -10.86
CA ARG A 91 1.36 -2.17 -10.36
C ARG A 91 0.47 -2.85 -9.34
N ASP A 92 0.02 -4.07 -9.62
CA ASP A 92 -0.80 -4.82 -8.67
C ASP A 92 -0.06 -5.05 -7.36
N ALA A 93 1.21 -5.42 -7.43
CA ALA A 93 2.01 -5.64 -6.23
C ALA A 93 2.17 -4.34 -5.42
N LEU A 94 2.40 -3.22 -6.10
CA LEU A 94 2.56 -1.95 -5.40
C LEU A 94 1.26 -1.49 -4.74
N ILE A 95 0.13 -1.73 -5.38
CA ILE A 95 -1.17 -1.44 -4.75
C ILE A 95 -1.36 -2.32 -3.52
N ASP A 96 -1.00 -3.59 -3.61
CA ASP A 96 -1.08 -4.48 -2.45
C ASP A 96 -0.17 -4.01 -1.32
N ILE A 97 1.03 -3.54 -1.65
CA ILE A 97 1.95 -2.99 -0.65
C ILE A 97 1.29 -1.81 0.07
N ALA A 98 0.70 -0.89 -0.68
CA ALA A 98 0.05 0.26 -0.11
C ALA A 98 -1.11 -0.14 0.80
N ASN A 99 -1.92 -1.09 0.35
CA ASN A 99 -3.08 -1.54 1.12
C ASN A 99 -2.66 -2.33 2.36
N TYR A 100 -1.63 -3.18 2.24
CA TYR A 100 -1.13 -3.89 3.41
C TYR A 100 -0.54 -2.93 4.45
N ALA A 101 0.12 -1.86 4.00
CA ALA A 101 0.63 -0.87 4.93
C ALA A 101 -0.50 -0.23 5.74
N MET A 102 -1.60 0.12 5.07
CA MET A 102 -2.75 0.70 5.75
C MET A 102 -3.42 -0.31 6.68
N ILE A 103 -3.51 -1.57 6.24
CA ILE A 103 -4.04 -2.62 7.10
C ILE A 103 -3.20 -2.75 8.36
N MET A 104 -1.87 -2.70 8.23
CA MET A 104 -1.00 -2.80 9.40
C MET A 104 -1.20 -1.64 10.36
N ILE A 105 -1.40 -0.44 9.84
CA ILE A 105 -1.70 0.71 10.68
C ILE A 105 -2.99 0.44 11.47
N SER A 106 -4.01 -0.05 10.79
CA SER A 106 -5.29 -0.32 11.45
C SER A 106 -5.17 -1.43 12.50
N LEU A 107 -4.32 -2.42 12.26
CA LEU A 107 -4.07 -3.45 13.25
C LEU A 107 -3.33 -2.89 14.46
N GLY A 108 -2.32 -2.05 14.21
CA GLY A 108 -1.57 -1.44 15.30
C GLY A 108 -2.42 -0.50 16.14
N GLU A 109 -3.39 0.15 15.52
CA GLU A 109 -4.32 1.03 16.23
C GLU A 109 -5.52 0.29 16.79
N GLU A 110 -5.54 -1.03 16.64
CA GLU A 110 -6.59 -1.90 17.17
C GLU A 110 -7.97 -1.56 16.60
N LYS A 111 -8.00 -1.18 15.33
CA LYS A 111 -9.26 -0.81 14.68
C LYS A 111 -9.79 -1.88 13.75
N TRP A 112 -8.93 -2.72 13.22
CA TRP A 112 -9.32 -3.63 12.16
C TRP A 112 -10.50 -4.52 12.55
N SER A 113 -10.40 -5.21 13.69
CA SER A 113 -11.42 -6.19 14.06
C SER A 113 -12.78 -5.55 14.25
N THR A 114 -12.81 -4.39 14.87
CA THR A 114 -14.06 -3.70 15.09
C THR A 114 -14.68 -3.23 13.78
N LEU A 115 -13.87 -2.57 12.96
CA LEU A 115 -14.40 -1.97 11.73
C LEU A 115 -14.73 -3.04 10.69
N ALA A 116 -13.95 -4.10 10.62
CA ALA A 116 -14.20 -5.15 9.64
C ALA A 116 -15.49 -5.91 9.91
N ARG A 117 -15.96 -5.87 11.18
CA ARG A 117 -17.19 -6.51 11.57
C ARG A 117 -18.34 -5.55 11.82
N ASP A 118 -18.11 -4.27 11.60
CA ASP A 118 -19.11 -3.26 11.88
C ASP A 118 -20.28 -3.45 10.93
N LYS A 119 -21.44 -3.66 11.51
CA LYS A 119 -22.65 -3.84 10.73
C LYS A 119 -23.53 -2.63 10.71
N ASP A 120 -22.99 -1.53 11.19
CA ASP A 120 -23.75 -0.32 11.25
C ASP A 120 -24.28 0.04 9.90
N GLY A 121 -23.47 -0.05 8.94
CA GLY A 121 -23.90 0.19 7.61
C GLY A 121 -24.77 -0.91 7.12
N GLU A 122 -24.64 -2.08 7.64
CA GLU A 122 -25.36 -3.10 7.15
C GLU A 122 -26.32 -3.59 8.04
N GLN A 123 -26.31 -3.25 9.10
CA GLN A 123 -27.04 -3.57 9.83
C GLN A 123 -27.39 -4.56 10.11
N GLY A 124 -27.14 -4.38 10.18
CA GLY A 124 -27.71 -5.41 10.39
C GLY A 124 -27.40 -6.68 10.37
#